data_fd9433c94319c11490870dbb5d44b530
#
_entry.id   fd9433c94319c11490870dbb5d44b530
#
_cell.length_a   1.000
_cell.length_b   1.000
_cell.length_c   1.000
_cell.angle_alpha   90.00
_cell.angle_beta   90.00
_cell.angle_gamma   90.00
#
_symmetry.space_group_name_H-M   'P 1'
#
loop_
_entity.id
_entity.type
_entity.pdbx_description
1 polymer ?
#
loop_
_entity_poly.entity_id
_entity_poly.type
_entity_poly.pdbx_seq_one_letter_code
_entity_poly.pdbx_strand_id
1 'polypeptide(L)'
;MAFTEYETEQLRKALLKETRRCAVTLGMKKTSVDQLTKAVGIAKGSFYKFYESKELLFFAVLEGIHSELYGVADEVLRENVGLPPAERAAEAVLAVCRRLSDTGDMVFIENDAKLLLQRLPEDVKNDHYHDDETHIRQLLEKYELVPKRGTSMAAATVRGLILTVSHKEQIGELYPQVLQMLVRGACEELYADASNAGACEELYAGASNVGARCM
;
A
#
# COMPACT_ATOMS: atom_id res chain seq x y z
N MET A 1 -23.18 -30.48 10.60
CA MET A 1 -22.51 -30.08 11.85
C MET A 1 -22.29 -28.57 11.81
N ALA A 2 -22.51 -27.88 12.92
CA ALA A 2 -22.11 -26.49 13.09
C ALA A 2 -20.63 -26.48 13.52
N PHE A 3 -19.83 -25.60 12.96
CA PHE A 3 -18.47 -25.39 13.43
C PHE A 3 -18.48 -24.71 14.79
N THR A 4 -17.53 -25.03 15.65
CA THR A 4 -17.26 -24.27 16.88
C THR A 4 -16.71 -22.88 16.53
N GLU A 5 -16.73 -21.94 17.46
CA GLU A 5 -16.13 -20.60 17.25
C GLU A 5 -14.65 -20.70 16.88
N TYR A 6 -13.91 -21.57 17.55
CA TYR A 6 -12.49 -21.79 17.25
C TYR A 6 -12.29 -22.33 15.83
N GLU A 7 -13.06 -23.37 15.41
CA GLU A 7 -12.98 -23.91 14.05
C GLU A 7 -13.36 -22.85 13.00
N THR A 8 -14.37 -22.03 13.28
CA THR A 8 -14.82 -20.95 12.42
C THR A 8 -13.69 -19.94 12.18
N GLU A 9 -12.99 -19.54 13.25
CA GLU A 9 -11.87 -18.60 13.14
C GLU A 9 -10.68 -19.20 12.39
N GLN A 10 -10.34 -20.48 12.63
CA GLN A 10 -9.27 -21.17 11.90
C GLN A 10 -9.60 -21.29 10.40
N LEU A 11 -10.83 -21.63 10.06
CA LEU A 11 -11.29 -21.72 8.67
C LEU A 11 -11.30 -20.35 7.98
N ARG A 12 -11.69 -19.29 8.68
CA ARG A 12 -11.61 -17.91 8.16
C ARG A 12 -10.18 -17.53 7.81
N LYS A 13 -9.24 -17.77 8.73
CA LYS A 13 -7.80 -17.53 8.49
C LYS A 13 -7.27 -18.36 7.32
N ALA A 14 -7.67 -19.63 7.23
CA ALA A 14 -7.27 -20.50 6.14
C ALA A 14 -7.81 -20.01 4.78
N LEU A 15 -9.08 -19.58 4.73
CA LEU A 15 -9.68 -18.97 3.53
C LEU A 15 -8.95 -17.70 3.10
N LEU A 16 -8.67 -16.78 4.02
CA LEU A 16 -7.92 -15.55 3.74
C LEU A 16 -6.53 -15.86 3.20
N LYS A 17 -5.80 -16.77 3.85
CA LYS A 17 -4.45 -17.17 3.43
C LYS A 17 -4.43 -17.76 2.01
N GLU A 18 -5.35 -18.69 1.73
CA GLU A 18 -5.44 -19.33 0.41
C GLU A 18 -5.91 -18.33 -0.65
N THR A 19 -6.84 -17.43 -0.31
CA THR A 19 -7.30 -16.40 -1.23
C THR A 19 -6.19 -15.42 -1.58
N ARG A 20 -5.38 -14.99 -0.61
CA ARG A 20 -4.20 -14.14 -0.86
C ARG A 20 -3.20 -14.83 -1.78
N ARG A 21 -2.91 -16.12 -1.55
CA ARG A 21 -2.07 -16.91 -2.45
C ARG A 21 -2.62 -16.93 -3.88
N CYS A 22 -3.92 -17.18 -4.02
CA CYS A 22 -4.59 -17.18 -5.34
C CYS A 22 -4.60 -15.77 -5.97
N ALA A 23 -4.79 -14.72 -5.19
CA ALA A 23 -4.78 -13.33 -5.67
C ALA A 23 -3.46 -12.98 -6.36
N VAL A 24 -2.34 -13.37 -5.76
CA VAL A 24 -1.00 -13.10 -6.31
C VAL A 24 -0.65 -14.02 -7.49
N THR A 25 -1.12 -15.29 -7.51
CA THR A 25 -0.69 -16.28 -8.51
C THR A 25 -1.62 -16.42 -9.70
N LEU A 26 -2.93 -16.40 -9.45
CA LEU A 26 -3.97 -16.67 -10.47
C LEU A 26 -4.78 -15.42 -10.81
N GLY A 27 -4.90 -14.50 -9.86
CA GLY A 27 -5.81 -13.37 -9.89
C GLY A 27 -7.25 -13.74 -9.50
N MET A 28 -8.04 -12.73 -9.16
CA MET A 28 -9.43 -12.90 -8.71
C MET A 28 -10.32 -13.55 -9.78
N LYS A 29 -10.14 -13.19 -11.06
CA LYS A 29 -11.00 -13.71 -12.15
C LYS A 29 -10.87 -15.22 -12.32
N LYS A 30 -9.67 -15.78 -12.21
CA LYS A 30 -9.40 -17.21 -12.41
C LYS A 30 -9.59 -18.03 -11.14
N THR A 31 -9.80 -17.42 -10.00
CA THR A 31 -10.05 -18.11 -8.73
C THR A 31 -11.53 -18.35 -8.54
N SER A 32 -11.93 -19.58 -8.25
CA SER A 32 -13.32 -19.98 -7.97
C SER A 32 -13.52 -20.31 -6.50
N VAL A 33 -14.78 -20.16 -6.02
CA VAL A 33 -15.16 -20.59 -4.66
C VAL A 33 -14.88 -22.08 -4.45
N ASP A 34 -15.11 -22.91 -5.48
CA ASP A 34 -14.83 -24.37 -5.41
C ASP A 34 -13.34 -24.66 -5.16
N GLN A 35 -12.43 -23.93 -5.81
CA GLN A 35 -10.99 -24.06 -5.57
C GLN A 35 -10.63 -23.70 -4.14
N LEU A 36 -11.12 -22.55 -3.65
CA LEU A 36 -10.84 -22.06 -2.30
C LEU A 36 -11.36 -23.03 -1.23
N THR A 37 -12.63 -23.44 -1.34
CA THR A 37 -13.23 -24.37 -0.38
C THR A 37 -12.60 -25.73 -0.37
N LYS A 38 -12.22 -26.26 -1.56
CA LYS A 38 -11.48 -27.52 -1.66
C LYS A 38 -10.10 -27.43 -1.02
N ALA A 39 -9.39 -26.33 -1.20
CA ALA A 39 -8.06 -26.12 -0.62
C ALA A 39 -8.08 -26.08 0.91
N VAL A 40 -9.15 -25.53 1.51
CA VAL A 40 -9.29 -25.45 2.98
C VAL A 40 -10.11 -26.60 3.59
N GLY A 41 -10.58 -27.56 2.77
CA GLY A 41 -11.26 -28.77 3.23
C GLY A 41 -12.70 -28.57 3.67
N ILE A 42 -13.43 -27.59 3.14
CA ILE A 42 -14.85 -27.37 3.44
C ILE A 42 -15.75 -27.56 2.22
N ALA A 43 -17.03 -27.86 2.46
CA ALA A 43 -18.02 -27.89 1.39
C ALA A 43 -18.29 -26.49 0.83
N LYS A 44 -18.58 -26.38 -0.47
CA LYS A 44 -18.92 -25.10 -1.13
C LYS A 44 -20.03 -24.33 -0.43
N GLY A 45 -21.08 -25.02 0.02
CA GLY A 45 -22.19 -24.39 0.75
C GLY A 45 -21.77 -23.80 2.10
N SER A 46 -20.68 -24.30 2.70
CA SER A 46 -20.15 -23.76 3.95
C SER A 46 -19.44 -22.43 3.76
N PHE A 47 -18.94 -22.12 2.55
CA PHE A 47 -18.31 -20.84 2.21
C PHE A 47 -19.21 -19.65 2.58
N TYR A 48 -20.48 -19.75 2.24
CA TYR A 48 -21.45 -18.65 2.41
C TYR A 48 -21.83 -18.38 3.87
N LYS A 49 -21.31 -19.19 4.81
CA LYS A 49 -21.34 -18.87 6.25
C LYS A 49 -20.24 -17.91 6.68
N PHE A 50 -19.18 -17.78 5.88
CA PHE A 50 -18.02 -16.94 6.16
C PHE A 50 -18.07 -15.63 5.37
N TYR A 51 -18.44 -15.71 4.09
CA TYR A 51 -18.47 -14.59 3.16
C TYR A 51 -19.66 -14.71 2.21
N GLU A 52 -20.41 -13.65 2.04
CA GLU A 52 -21.57 -13.61 1.16
C GLU A 52 -21.21 -13.75 -0.32
N SER A 53 -20.00 -13.33 -0.70
CA SER A 53 -19.49 -13.43 -2.06
C SER A 53 -17.98 -13.66 -2.10
N LYS A 54 -17.50 -14.11 -3.25
CA LYS A 54 -16.07 -14.21 -3.52
C LYS A 54 -15.39 -12.84 -3.47
N GLU A 55 -16.07 -11.83 -3.98
CA GLU A 55 -15.60 -10.46 -3.98
C GLU A 55 -15.38 -9.93 -2.56
N LEU A 56 -16.28 -10.19 -1.63
CA LEU A 56 -16.11 -9.81 -0.21
C LEU A 56 -14.94 -10.54 0.46
N LEU A 57 -14.68 -11.79 0.09
CA LEU A 57 -13.49 -12.49 0.58
C LEU A 57 -12.19 -11.88 0.02
N PHE A 58 -12.15 -11.54 -1.29
CA PHE A 58 -10.99 -10.84 -1.87
C PHE A 58 -10.82 -9.45 -1.28
N PHE A 59 -11.91 -8.78 -0.97
CA PHE A 59 -11.89 -7.49 -0.29
C PHE A 59 -11.30 -7.61 1.12
N ALA A 60 -11.69 -8.62 1.89
CA ALA A 60 -11.08 -8.88 3.19
C ALA A 60 -9.57 -9.17 3.10
N VAL A 61 -9.09 -9.75 1.99
CA VAL A 61 -7.65 -9.88 1.72
C VAL A 61 -7.01 -8.52 1.46
N LEU A 62 -7.64 -7.65 0.67
CA LEU A 62 -7.14 -6.28 0.41
C LEU A 62 -7.02 -5.47 1.70
N GLU A 63 -8.06 -5.49 2.53
CA GLU A 63 -8.07 -4.85 3.85
C GLU A 63 -6.97 -5.40 4.78
N GLY A 64 -6.75 -6.71 4.75
CA GLY A 64 -5.66 -7.34 5.48
C GLY A 64 -4.28 -6.87 5.02
N ILE A 65 -4.08 -6.70 3.71
CA ILE A 65 -2.83 -6.15 3.16
C ILE A 65 -2.65 -4.71 3.62
N HIS A 66 -3.67 -3.84 3.53
CA HIS A 66 -3.60 -2.46 4.01
C HIS A 66 -3.26 -2.40 5.50
N SER A 67 -3.94 -3.18 6.32
CA SER A 67 -3.66 -3.25 7.75
C SER A 67 -2.22 -3.67 8.06
N GLU A 68 -1.66 -4.64 7.33
CA GLU A 68 -0.25 -5.03 7.44
C GLU A 68 0.70 -3.88 7.05
N LEU A 69 0.40 -3.16 5.97
CA LEU A 69 1.24 -2.05 5.51
C LEU A 69 1.24 -0.88 6.51
N TYR A 70 0.08 -0.55 7.08
CA TYR A 70 -0.01 0.44 8.16
C TYR A 70 0.73 -0.02 9.42
N GLY A 71 0.68 -1.31 9.75
CA GLY A 71 1.45 -1.89 10.84
C GLY A 71 2.96 -1.76 10.63
N VAL A 72 3.46 -2.03 9.42
CA VAL A 72 4.87 -1.84 9.05
C VAL A 72 5.27 -0.38 9.18
N ALA A 73 4.45 0.55 8.67
CA ALA A 73 4.73 1.97 8.79
C ALA A 73 4.76 2.43 10.26
N ASP A 74 3.80 2.00 11.07
CA ASP A 74 3.72 2.31 12.51
C ASP A 74 4.96 1.82 13.27
N GLU A 75 5.40 0.59 13.01
CA GLU A 75 6.59 0.02 13.64
C GLU A 75 7.85 0.82 13.31
N VAL A 76 8.09 1.12 12.03
CA VAL A 76 9.26 1.89 11.60
C VAL A 76 9.23 3.32 12.13
N LEU A 77 8.05 3.98 12.11
CA LEU A 77 7.90 5.33 12.67
C LEU A 77 8.19 5.37 14.17
N ARG A 78 7.77 4.32 14.91
CA ARG A 78 8.03 4.18 16.34
C ARG A 78 9.50 3.96 16.65
N GLU A 79 10.18 3.13 15.88
CA GLU A 79 11.59 2.79 16.10
C GLU A 79 12.53 3.96 15.75
N ASN A 80 12.10 4.87 14.90
CA ASN A 80 12.91 5.94 14.36
C ASN A 80 12.51 7.35 14.86
N VAL A 81 11.90 7.46 16.04
CA VAL A 81 11.44 8.76 16.60
C VAL A 81 12.56 9.80 16.77
N GLY A 82 13.81 9.38 16.85
CA GLY A 82 14.97 10.27 16.94
C GLY A 82 15.45 10.86 15.62
N LEU A 83 14.95 10.36 14.47
CA LEU A 83 15.31 10.89 13.17
C LEU A 83 14.52 12.16 12.83
N PRO A 84 15.08 13.04 11.98
CA PRO A 84 14.33 14.14 11.39
C PRO A 84 13.05 13.67 10.71
N PRO A 85 11.96 14.46 10.68
CA PRO A 85 10.67 14.07 10.11
C PRO A 85 10.75 13.50 8.69
N ALA A 86 11.55 14.13 7.82
CA ALA A 86 11.74 13.67 6.44
C ALA A 86 12.39 12.29 6.36
N GLU A 87 13.44 12.05 7.13
CA GLU A 87 14.14 10.76 7.16
C GLU A 87 13.26 9.67 7.75
N ARG A 88 12.56 9.97 8.83
CA ARG A 88 11.64 9.04 9.48
C ARG A 88 10.50 8.62 8.56
N ALA A 89 9.88 9.57 7.86
CA ALA A 89 8.86 9.30 6.86
C ALA A 89 9.42 8.47 5.70
N ALA A 90 10.64 8.78 5.23
CA ALA A 90 11.28 8.03 4.15
C ALA A 90 11.53 6.58 4.52
N GLU A 91 12.04 6.30 5.74
CA GLU A 91 12.25 4.91 6.19
C GLU A 91 10.94 4.12 6.26
N ALA A 92 9.85 4.74 6.73
CA ALA A 92 8.54 4.09 6.76
C ALA A 92 8.04 3.75 5.34
N VAL A 93 8.10 4.68 4.40
CA VAL A 93 7.68 4.44 3.01
C VAL A 93 8.54 3.38 2.33
N LEU A 94 9.87 3.40 2.54
CA LEU A 94 10.77 2.38 2.01
C LEU A 94 10.47 0.99 2.58
N ALA A 95 10.12 0.88 3.86
CA ALA A 95 9.74 -0.37 4.48
C ALA A 95 8.43 -0.93 3.90
N VAL A 96 7.43 -0.09 3.69
CA VAL A 96 6.17 -0.46 3.02
C VAL A 96 6.43 -0.95 1.60
N CYS A 97 7.25 -0.24 0.82
CA CYS A 97 7.60 -0.67 -0.54
C CYS A 97 8.35 -2.00 -0.56
N ARG A 98 9.28 -2.22 0.38
CA ARG A 98 9.97 -3.53 0.54
C ARG A 98 8.96 -4.63 0.85
N ARG A 99 8.06 -4.42 1.82
CA ARG A 99 7.02 -5.39 2.19
C ARG A 99 6.18 -5.82 0.98
N LEU A 100 5.69 -4.86 0.20
CA LEU A 100 4.93 -5.12 -1.03
C LEU A 100 5.73 -5.89 -2.10
N SER A 101 7.01 -5.55 -2.24
CA SER A 101 7.91 -6.23 -3.18
C SER A 101 8.15 -7.69 -2.79
N ASP A 102 8.32 -7.97 -1.49
CA ASP A 102 8.65 -9.30 -0.96
C ASP A 102 7.44 -10.25 -0.96
N THR A 103 6.24 -9.73 -0.69
CA THR A 103 5.01 -10.54 -0.68
C THR A 103 4.41 -10.75 -2.05
N GLY A 104 4.73 -9.88 -3.02
CA GLY A 104 4.12 -9.87 -4.34
C GLY A 104 2.68 -9.36 -4.36
N ASP A 105 2.16 -8.83 -3.26
CA ASP A 105 0.77 -8.32 -3.15
C ASP A 105 0.47 -7.20 -4.15
N MET A 106 1.51 -6.49 -4.61
CA MET A 106 1.36 -5.46 -5.63
C MET A 106 0.72 -5.99 -6.91
N VAL A 107 0.96 -7.27 -7.26
CA VAL A 107 0.31 -7.92 -8.41
C VAL A 107 -1.21 -7.95 -8.27
N PHE A 108 -1.72 -8.24 -7.08
CA PHE A 108 -3.15 -8.22 -6.80
C PHE A 108 -3.71 -6.79 -6.78
N ILE A 109 -3.02 -5.88 -6.12
CA ILE A 109 -3.44 -4.47 -6.03
C ILE A 109 -3.56 -3.86 -7.42
N GLU A 110 -2.59 -4.07 -8.29
CA GLU A 110 -2.57 -3.47 -9.63
C GLU A 110 -3.59 -4.11 -10.58
N ASN A 111 -3.68 -5.43 -10.59
CA ASN A 111 -4.46 -6.14 -11.60
C ASN A 111 -5.93 -6.32 -11.24
N ASP A 112 -6.26 -6.46 -9.96
CA ASP A 112 -7.59 -6.86 -9.54
C ASP A 112 -8.31 -5.87 -8.61
N ALA A 113 -7.59 -5.04 -7.80
CA ALA A 113 -8.24 -4.20 -6.80
C ALA A 113 -9.25 -3.22 -7.43
N LYS A 114 -8.92 -2.59 -8.55
CA LYS A 114 -9.85 -1.68 -9.24
C LYS A 114 -11.14 -2.39 -9.66
N LEU A 115 -11.03 -3.58 -10.24
CA LEU A 115 -12.20 -4.37 -10.66
C LEU A 115 -12.97 -4.89 -9.44
N LEU A 116 -12.27 -5.30 -8.39
CA LEU A 116 -12.86 -5.72 -7.12
C LEU A 116 -13.73 -4.61 -6.55
N LEU A 117 -13.16 -3.41 -6.35
CA LEU A 117 -13.88 -2.25 -5.82
C LEU A 117 -15.10 -1.86 -6.66
N GLN A 118 -15.04 -2.01 -8.00
CA GLN A 118 -16.20 -1.77 -8.86
C GLN A 118 -17.36 -2.75 -8.64
N ARG A 119 -17.10 -3.93 -8.07
CA ARG A 119 -18.10 -4.99 -7.83
C ARG A 119 -18.64 -5.02 -6.41
N LEU A 120 -18.07 -4.22 -5.53
CA LEU A 120 -18.53 -4.13 -4.14
C LEU A 120 -19.74 -3.18 -4.02
N PRO A 121 -20.59 -3.37 -3.00
CA PRO A 121 -21.60 -2.40 -2.60
C PRO A 121 -20.98 -1.02 -2.33
N GLU A 122 -21.75 0.04 -2.59
CA GLU A 122 -21.26 1.43 -2.47
C GLU A 122 -20.85 1.80 -1.04
N ASP A 123 -21.58 1.31 -0.03
CA ASP A 123 -21.28 1.50 1.39
C ASP A 123 -19.91 0.91 1.74
N VAL A 124 -19.63 -0.31 1.33
CA VAL A 124 -18.34 -0.99 1.55
C VAL A 124 -17.18 -0.22 0.88
N LYS A 125 -17.40 0.32 -0.31
CA LYS A 125 -16.38 1.11 -1.01
C LYS A 125 -16.10 2.44 -0.32
N ASN A 126 -17.16 3.13 0.11
CA ASN A 126 -17.03 4.42 0.76
C ASN A 126 -16.29 4.30 2.10
N ASP A 127 -16.59 3.26 2.87
CA ASP A 127 -15.89 2.95 4.11
C ASP A 127 -14.39 2.74 3.84
N HIS A 128 -14.04 1.93 2.85
CA HIS A 128 -12.66 1.66 2.47
C HIS A 128 -11.86 2.94 2.13
N TYR A 129 -12.39 3.81 1.28
CA TYR A 129 -11.67 5.04 0.91
C TYR A 129 -11.55 6.04 2.07
N HIS A 130 -12.54 6.07 2.94
CA HIS A 130 -12.51 6.91 4.13
C HIS A 130 -11.49 6.41 5.15
N ASP A 131 -11.41 5.11 5.32
CA ASP A 131 -10.49 4.44 6.25
C ASP A 131 -9.03 4.65 5.86
N ASP A 132 -8.69 4.55 4.59
CA ASP A 132 -7.32 4.77 4.08
C ASP A 132 -6.80 6.17 4.41
N GLU A 133 -7.59 7.22 4.14
CA GLU A 133 -7.19 8.59 4.46
C GLU A 133 -7.10 8.81 5.98
N THR A 134 -8.01 8.20 6.72
CA THR A 134 -8.05 8.27 8.18
C THR A 134 -6.83 7.61 8.81
N HIS A 135 -6.43 6.42 8.35
CA HIS A 135 -5.24 5.72 8.85
C HIS A 135 -3.95 6.51 8.60
N ILE A 136 -3.78 7.06 7.40
CA ILE A 136 -2.61 7.91 7.10
C ILE A 136 -2.60 9.12 8.02
N ARG A 137 -3.74 9.81 8.20
CA ARG A 137 -3.85 10.96 9.09
C ARG A 137 -3.49 10.59 10.53
N GLN A 138 -4.02 9.48 11.04
CA GLN A 138 -3.73 8.99 12.40
C GLN A 138 -2.23 8.70 12.60
N LEU A 139 -1.55 8.10 11.61
CA LEU A 139 -0.11 7.88 11.68
C LEU A 139 0.65 9.21 11.72
N LEU A 140 0.29 10.17 10.86
CA LEU A 140 0.93 11.49 10.85
C LEU A 140 0.74 12.23 12.16
N GLU A 141 -0.47 12.22 12.72
CA GLU A 141 -0.78 12.85 14.02
C GLU A 141 -0.04 12.15 15.17
N LYS A 142 -0.09 10.81 15.23
CA LYS A 142 0.57 10.01 16.28
C LYS A 142 2.07 10.27 16.39
N TYR A 143 2.72 10.51 15.26
CA TYR A 143 4.17 10.69 15.19
C TYR A 143 4.58 12.15 14.93
N GLU A 144 3.64 13.09 15.08
CA GLU A 144 3.86 14.53 14.90
C GLU A 144 4.53 14.87 13.55
N LEU A 145 4.17 14.13 12.50
CA LEU A 145 4.62 14.40 11.15
C LEU A 145 3.69 15.40 10.47
N VAL A 146 4.13 16.65 10.37
CA VAL A 146 3.34 17.74 9.78
C VAL A 146 3.84 18.04 8.36
N PRO A 147 3.17 17.51 7.31
CA PRO A 147 3.59 17.77 5.94
C PRO A 147 3.24 19.22 5.53
N LYS A 148 4.17 19.94 4.93
CA LYS A 148 4.05 21.35 4.51
C LYS A 148 2.88 21.61 3.57
N ARG A 149 2.57 20.63 2.70
CA ARG A 149 1.50 20.75 1.70
C ARG A 149 0.21 20.05 2.13
N GLY A 150 0.10 19.72 3.42
CA GLY A 150 -1.07 19.04 4.00
C GLY A 150 -1.10 17.54 3.79
N THR A 151 -1.95 16.88 4.57
CA THR A 151 -2.07 15.42 4.63
C THR A 151 -2.46 14.78 3.30
N SER A 152 -3.39 15.39 2.56
CA SER A 152 -3.86 14.84 1.28
C SER A 152 -2.74 14.81 0.24
N MET A 153 -1.86 15.83 0.19
CA MET A 153 -0.70 15.81 -0.69
C MET A 153 0.31 14.75 -0.28
N ALA A 154 0.57 14.61 1.02
CA ALA A 154 1.46 13.57 1.53
C ALA A 154 0.92 12.16 1.18
N ALA A 155 -0.36 11.90 1.41
CA ALA A 155 -1.00 10.64 1.08
C ALA A 155 -0.93 10.33 -0.44
N ALA A 156 -1.21 11.31 -1.30
CA ALA A 156 -1.12 11.15 -2.74
C ALA A 156 0.32 10.86 -3.19
N THR A 157 1.32 11.53 -2.60
CA THR A 157 2.74 11.32 -2.87
C THR A 157 3.16 9.89 -2.47
N VAL A 158 2.80 9.43 -1.27
CA VAL A 158 3.09 8.07 -0.80
C VAL A 158 2.45 7.02 -1.72
N ARG A 159 1.19 7.21 -2.14
CA ARG A 159 0.54 6.32 -3.12
C ARG A 159 1.30 6.27 -4.44
N GLY A 160 1.73 7.43 -4.97
CA GLY A 160 2.52 7.50 -6.20
C GLY A 160 3.84 6.73 -6.09
N LEU A 161 4.54 6.85 -4.96
CA LEU A 161 5.77 6.12 -4.68
C LEU A 161 5.53 4.60 -4.58
N ILE A 162 4.48 4.17 -3.89
CA ILE A 162 4.11 2.75 -3.76
C ILE A 162 3.80 2.13 -5.14
N LEU A 163 3.13 2.86 -6.03
CA LEU A 163 2.83 2.37 -7.38
C LEU A 163 4.09 2.06 -8.20
N THR A 164 5.24 2.67 -7.89
CA THR A 164 6.49 2.32 -8.58
C THR A 164 6.92 0.87 -8.36
N VAL A 165 6.45 0.21 -7.28
CA VAL A 165 6.79 -1.19 -6.98
C VAL A 165 6.33 -2.14 -8.08
N SER A 166 5.20 -1.85 -8.75
CA SER A 166 4.70 -2.65 -9.87
C SER A 166 5.61 -2.60 -11.11
N HIS A 167 6.42 -1.55 -11.23
CA HIS A 167 7.32 -1.34 -12.36
C HIS A 167 8.78 -1.72 -12.07
N LYS A 168 9.06 -2.36 -10.93
CA LYS A 168 10.44 -2.73 -10.53
C LYS A 168 11.19 -3.53 -11.58
N GLU A 169 10.52 -4.47 -12.24
CA GLU A 169 11.09 -5.32 -13.28
C GLU A 169 11.51 -4.52 -14.53
N GLN A 170 10.76 -3.47 -14.88
CA GLN A 170 11.03 -2.60 -16.02
C GLN A 170 12.23 -1.67 -15.77
N ILE A 171 12.43 -1.26 -14.52
CA ILE A 171 13.57 -0.44 -14.09
C ILE A 171 14.82 -1.31 -13.91
N GLY A 172 14.63 -2.58 -13.54
CA GLY A 172 15.70 -3.57 -13.39
C GLY A 172 16.53 -3.39 -12.11
N GLU A 173 17.80 -3.75 -12.17
CA GLU A 173 18.71 -3.80 -11.01
C GLU A 173 18.90 -2.45 -10.30
N LEU A 174 18.65 -1.35 -10.98
CA LEU A 174 18.75 -0.01 -10.39
C LEU A 174 17.52 0.38 -9.56
N TYR A 175 16.44 -0.41 -9.60
CA TYR A 175 15.20 -0.05 -8.92
C TYR A 175 15.38 0.30 -7.44
N PRO A 176 16.17 -0.43 -6.62
CA PRO A 176 16.33 -0.09 -5.21
C PRO A 176 16.94 1.32 -4.99
N GLN A 177 17.93 1.70 -5.81
CA GLN A 177 18.55 3.03 -5.72
C GLN A 177 17.60 4.13 -6.22
N VAL A 178 16.88 3.87 -7.33
CA VAL A 178 15.87 4.79 -7.87
C VAL A 178 14.75 5.01 -6.85
N LEU A 179 14.20 3.94 -6.25
CA LEU A 179 13.19 4.04 -5.23
C LEU A 179 13.67 4.87 -4.03
N GLN A 180 14.89 4.59 -3.54
CA GLN A 180 15.46 5.33 -2.43
C GLN A 180 15.60 6.83 -2.73
N MET A 181 16.07 7.16 -3.94
CA MET A 181 16.20 8.56 -4.40
C MET A 181 14.83 9.26 -4.47
N LEU A 182 13.82 8.61 -5.06
CA LEU A 182 12.48 9.15 -5.18
C LEU A 182 11.82 9.36 -3.81
N VAL A 183 11.91 8.37 -2.93
CA VAL A 183 11.29 8.42 -1.59
C VAL A 183 11.95 9.48 -0.74
N ARG A 184 13.29 9.53 -0.67
CA ARG A 184 14.00 10.54 0.13
C ARG A 184 13.73 11.95 -0.38
N GLY A 185 13.86 12.21 -1.69
CA GLY A 185 13.58 13.52 -2.26
C GLY A 185 12.14 13.98 -2.03
N ALA A 186 11.16 13.07 -2.19
CA ALA A 186 9.77 13.41 -1.91
C ALA A 186 9.51 13.71 -0.42
N CYS A 187 10.11 12.96 0.50
CA CYS A 187 9.98 13.19 1.93
C CYS A 187 10.71 14.48 2.37
N GLU A 188 11.85 14.80 1.81
CA GLU A 188 12.52 16.09 2.02
C GLU A 188 11.63 17.25 1.60
N GLU A 189 11.04 17.19 0.41
CA GLU A 189 10.10 18.23 -0.06
C GLU A 189 8.85 18.34 0.83
N LEU A 190 8.36 17.23 1.35
CA LEU A 190 7.17 17.23 2.22
C LEU A 190 7.43 17.73 3.62
N TYR A 191 8.63 17.51 4.20
CA TYR A 191 8.88 17.72 5.64
C TYR A 191 10.08 18.64 5.96
N ALA A 192 11.01 18.92 5.03
CA ALA A 192 12.18 19.77 5.33
C ALA A 192 11.77 21.18 5.73
N ASP A 193 12.44 21.77 6.71
CA ASP A 193 12.22 23.17 7.10
C ASP A 193 12.67 24.14 6.00
N ALA A 194 11.99 25.28 5.88
CA ALA A 194 12.29 26.30 4.87
C ALA A 194 13.73 26.87 4.94
N SER A 195 14.46 26.58 6.00
CA SER A 195 15.87 26.97 6.19
C SER A 195 16.85 26.24 5.24
N ASN A 196 16.44 25.11 4.64
CA ASN A 196 17.27 24.35 3.67
C ASN A 196 16.82 24.52 2.20
N ALA A 197 15.79 25.30 1.92
CA ALA A 197 15.26 25.50 0.57
C ALA A 197 16.19 26.33 -0.34
N GLY A 198 17.16 27.07 0.23
CA GLY A 198 18.09 27.90 -0.53
C GLY A 198 19.13 27.14 -1.34
N ALA A 199 19.40 25.86 -1.02
CA ALA A 199 20.42 25.08 -1.73
C ALA A 199 19.89 24.42 -3.03
N CYS A 200 18.56 24.28 -3.19
CA CYS A 200 17.97 23.70 -4.39
C CYS A 200 17.62 24.71 -5.48
N GLU A 201 17.33 25.97 -5.13
CA GLU A 201 17.03 27.00 -6.13
C GLU A 201 18.23 27.37 -6.99
N GLU A 202 19.46 27.30 -6.48
CA GLU A 202 20.67 27.56 -7.28
C GLU A 202 20.93 26.50 -8.35
N LEU A 203 20.48 25.27 -8.15
CA LEU A 203 20.62 24.19 -9.16
C LEU A 203 19.66 24.34 -10.35
N TYR A 204 18.50 24.95 -10.16
CA TYR A 204 17.53 25.18 -11.24
C TYR A 204 17.68 26.55 -11.92
N ALA A 205 18.23 27.54 -11.26
CA ALA A 205 18.52 28.86 -11.87
C ALA A 205 19.63 28.79 -12.96
N GLY A 206 20.54 27.81 -12.86
CA GLY A 206 21.60 27.60 -13.85
C GLY A 206 21.16 26.99 -15.18
N ALA A 207 19.99 26.31 -15.22
CA ALA A 207 19.51 25.62 -16.41
C ALA A 207 18.69 26.49 -17.38
N SER A 208 18.25 27.67 -16.95
CA SER A 208 17.38 28.55 -17.75
C SER A 208 18.15 29.48 -18.70
N ASN A 209 19.49 29.47 -18.74
CA ASN A 209 20.29 30.42 -19.48
C ASN A 209 21.08 29.83 -20.69
N VAL A 210 20.74 28.61 -21.14
CA VAL A 210 21.41 27.94 -22.28
C VAL A 210 20.53 27.87 -23.54
N GLY A 211 19.43 28.61 -23.59
CA GLY A 211 18.46 28.55 -24.70
C GLY A 211 18.37 29.79 -25.63
N ALA A 212 19.35 30.70 -25.63
CA ALA A 212 19.27 31.89 -26.50
C ALA A 212 20.59 32.21 -27.20
N ARG A 213 21.04 31.33 -28.09
CA ARG A 213 21.98 31.63 -29.20
C ARG A 213 22.08 30.44 -30.13
N CYS A 214 21.27 30.43 -31.17
CA CYS A 214 21.63 30.02 -32.53
C CYS A 214 20.48 30.45 -33.46
N MET A 215 20.77 31.49 -34.19
CA MET A 215 20.12 31.78 -35.46
C MET A 215 20.49 30.70 -36.46
#